data_0277b7dd3d8764c45d8cea79799f9ad8
#
_entry.id   0277b7dd3d8764c45d8cea79799f9ad8
#
_cell.length_a   1.000
_cell.length_b   1.000
_cell.length_c   1.000
_cell.angle_alpha   90.00
_cell.angle_beta   90.00
_cell.angle_gamma   90.00
#
_symmetry.space_group_name_H-M   'P 1'
#
loop_
_entity.id
_entity.type
_entity.pdbx_description
1 polymer ?
#
loop_
_entity_poly.entity_id
_entity_poly.type
_entity_poly.pdbx_seq_one_letter_code
_entity_poly.pdbx_strand_id
1 'polypeptide(L)'
;MTKWEHTIRLFEGQNFESIRLHCRQEGKLFEDPNFPANPESLSHNYKKLIPNWHEIAWRRPYEIVEDPQLIVNGIKRTDPNQGDLGNCWFVAAMTALTQNSTVLTRVIPPDQSFHTDWYAGIFHFRFWRYQQWYDIVIDDRLPFLIKQRRLWGARNLFELNEFWVSLLEKAYAKLNGNYTNLGGGLPVNALTDFTGGIEQRFEFKSNLSVTHLRPDDLFDFIKSCIDYGSLIACSINADKRKVETILSNGLVIGHTYSITNYHVLPVTYDNKLSKLSDRGLIRFRNPWGNDIEWNGKWSDADPVWNLLDEKTRRRLSIQRKHDGEFWMSFNDFYKEFDVMEVCHISPDTYDEFGLNTQDYKHHWRMWYVLGSWRAGENSGGSCANSGCRHGCYYWRNPQFVIELTLNRSFNSNRLCMMIIALMQKPISNSSNSISNEQYVQIRLFKIKPNVKICEKKVYKPDEVERIASTGPYVNRREVSLLLKTTTGAYLIIPSMADVDQNCDFLLRIFSQDTTLGRTFVNIFANEHSEDFSRRNLNPQYTISEQSPINILFDATHSQENFPPSNLDEKRIDVIPIRSHRYANK
;
A
#
# COMPACT_ATOMS: atom_id res chain seq x y z
N MET A 1 -18.12 6.66 20.87
CA MET A 1 -16.75 6.28 20.43
C MET A 1 -16.77 4.81 20.05
N THR A 2 -16.34 4.51 18.85
CA THR A 2 -16.22 3.13 18.37
C THR A 2 -15.04 2.43 19.06
N LYS A 3 -15.06 1.11 19.13
CA LYS A 3 -14.07 0.30 19.88
C LYS A 3 -12.60 0.56 19.45
N TRP A 4 -12.37 1.09 18.27
CA TRP A 4 -11.04 1.36 17.72
C TRP A 4 -10.49 2.75 18.06
N GLU A 5 -11.34 3.74 18.33
CA GLU A 5 -10.89 5.09 18.73
C GLU A 5 -10.03 5.07 19.99
N HIS A 6 -10.22 4.05 20.85
CA HIS A 6 -9.36 3.82 22.01
C HIS A 6 -7.95 3.31 21.67
N THR A 7 -7.71 2.91 20.41
CA THR A 7 -6.41 2.38 19.97
C THR A 7 -5.57 3.39 19.18
N ILE A 8 -6.12 4.57 18.86
CA ILE A 8 -5.39 5.62 18.15
C ILE A 8 -4.40 6.29 19.10
N ARG A 9 -3.14 6.34 18.68
CA ARG A 9 -2.09 7.03 19.43
C ARG A 9 -1.95 8.48 18.99
N LEU A 10 -1.76 9.34 19.95
CA LEU A 10 -1.41 10.74 19.70
C LEU A 10 0.02 10.81 19.18
N PHE A 11 0.21 11.39 18.01
CA PHE A 11 1.55 11.63 17.49
C PHE A 11 2.18 12.78 18.25
N GLU A 12 3.40 12.58 18.77
CA GLU A 12 4.13 13.55 19.58
C GLU A 12 3.31 14.15 20.76
N GLY A 13 2.34 13.39 21.27
CA GLY A 13 1.54 13.80 22.42
C GLY A 13 0.46 14.85 22.14
N GLN A 14 0.24 15.24 20.87
CA GLN A 14 -0.73 16.27 20.51
C GLN A 14 -2.14 15.70 20.42
N ASN A 15 -3.06 16.25 21.23
CA ASN A 15 -4.48 15.90 21.19
C ASN A 15 -5.27 17.00 20.47
N PHE A 16 -5.87 16.67 19.33
CA PHE A 16 -6.59 17.59 18.46
C PHE A 16 -7.66 18.39 19.22
N GLU A 17 -8.55 17.70 19.89
CA GLU A 17 -9.71 18.34 20.55
C GLU A 17 -9.28 19.25 21.72
N SER A 18 -8.34 18.79 22.55
CA SER A 18 -7.83 19.59 23.67
C SER A 18 -7.13 20.87 23.19
N ILE A 19 -6.32 20.77 22.13
CA ILE A 19 -5.63 21.93 21.56
C ILE A 19 -6.63 22.88 20.91
N ARG A 20 -7.60 22.34 20.14
CA ARG A 20 -8.65 23.13 19.49
C ARG A 20 -9.45 23.94 20.50
N LEU A 21 -9.91 23.31 21.56
CA LEU A 21 -10.69 23.97 22.62
C LEU A 21 -9.86 25.06 23.31
N HIS A 22 -8.60 24.78 23.63
CA HIS A 22 -7.70 25.77 24.24
C HIS A 22 -7.50 26.99 23.34
N CYS A 23 -7.20 26.77 22.05
CA CYS A 23 -7.02 27.86 21.08
C CYS A 23 -8.28 28.73 20.96
N ARG A 24 -9.46 28.12 20.95
CA ARG A 24 -10.73 28.86 20.91
C ARG A 24 -10.97 29.67 22.18
N GLN A 25 -10.68 29.13 23.36
CA GLN A 25 -10.80 29.85 24.64
C GLN A 25 -9.87 31.06 24.70
N GLU A 26 -8.66 30.92 24.18
CA GLU A 26 -7.66 32.00 24.12
C GLU A 26 -7.90 33.00 22.97
N GLY A 27 -8.82 32.70 22.04
CA GLY A 27 -9.05 33.52 20.85
C GLY A 27 -7.84 33.54 19.89
N LYS A 28 -7.03 32.48 19.86
CA LYS A 28 -5.81 32.37 19.05
C LYS A 28 -5.92 31.20 18.09
N LEU A 29 -5.29 31.34 16.92
CA LEU A 29 -5.15 30.23 15.99
C LEU A 29 -3.95 29.36 16.38
N PHE A 30 -4.10 28.06 16.23
CA PHE A 30 -3.03 27.10 16.51
C PHE A 30 -1.80 27.36 15.63
N GLU A 31 -0.64 27.24 16.23
CA GLU A 31 0.67 27.20 15.61
C GLU A 31 1.39 25.95 16.10
N ASP A 32 1.70 25.05 15.16
CA ASP A 32 2.26 23.74 15.49
C ASP A 32 3.74 23.86 15.93
N PRO A 33 4.09 23.64 17.21
CA PRO A 33 5.46 23.72 17.66
C PRO A 33 6.34 22.56 17.15
N ASN A 34 5.72 21.43 16.79
CA ASN A 34 6.42 20.21 16.37
C ASN A 34 6.64 20.17 14.85
N PHE A 35 5.89 21.00 14.08
CA PHE A 35 6.08 21.20 12.65
C PHE A 35 5.85 22.67 12.28
N PRO A 36 6.77 23.55 12.70
CA PRO A 36 6.58 24.99 12.58
C PRO A 36 6.59 25.46 11.13
N ALA A 37 5.90 26.56 10.86
CA ALA A 37 5.83 27.18 9.54
C ALA A 37 7.13 27.93 9.21
N ASN A 38 8.20 27.20 8.95
CA ASN A 38 9.55 27.70 8.67
C ASN A 38 10.25 26.85 7.58
N PRO A 39 11.41 27.29 7.06
CA PRO A 39 12.12 26.54 6.02
C PRO A 39 12.59 25.14 6.40
N GLU A 40 12.84 24.85 7.68
CA GLU A 40 13.28 23.55 8.17
C GLU A 40 12.18 22.49 7.98
N SER A 41 10.91 22.88 8.08
CA SER A 41 9.77 22.01 7.78
C SER A 41 9.64 21.70 6.28
N LEU A 42 10.16 22.56 5.41
CA LEU A 42 10.29 22.23 3.98
C LEU A 42 11.41 21.20 3.79
N SER A 43 12.59 21.45 4.37
CA SER A 43 13.75 20.58 4.28
C SER A 43 14.83 20.98 5.29
N HIS A 44 15.49 20.03 5.92
CA HIS A 44 16.70 20.32 6.71
C HIS A 44 17.83 20.94 5.87
N ASN A 45 17.84 20.68 4.55
CA ASN A 45 18.79 21.24 3.57
C ASN A 45 18.10 22.17 2.56
N TYR A 46 17.11 22.97 3.03
CA TYR A 46 16.27 23.79 2.15
C TYR A 46 17.07 24.70 1.20
N LYS A 47 18.19 25.30 1.67
CA LYS A 47 19.06 26.17 0.84
C LYS A 47 19.64 25.45 -0.38
N LYS A 48 19.88 24.15 -0.26
CA LYS A 48 20.45 23.31 -1.34
C LYS A 48 19.38 22.64 -2.20
N LEU A 49 18.30 22.18 -1.58
CA LEU A 49 17.29 21.33 -2.23
C LEU A 49 16.12 22.15 -2.81
N ILE A 50 15.90 23.38 -2.31
CA ILE A 50 14.79 24.23 -2.76
C ILE A 50 15.39 25.57 -3.22
N PRO A 51 15.79 25.73 -4.47
CA PRO A 51 16.49 26.94 -4.96
C PRO A 51 15.74 28.24 -4.71
N ASN A 52 14.41 28.19 -4.75
CA ASN A 52 13.52 29.35 -4.55
C ASN A 52 12.88 29.39 -3.15
N TRP A 53 13.47 28.77 -2.13
CA TRP A 53 12.91 28.72 -0.77
C TRP A 53 12.56 30.11 -0.20
N HIS A 54 13.29 31.17 -0.58
CA HIS A 54 13.05 32.55 -0.16
C HIS A 54 11.79 33.17 -0.80
N GLU A 55 11.20 32.54 -1.81
CA GLU A 55 9.93 32.93 -2.44
C GLU A 55 8.73 32.23 -1.79
N ILE A 56 8.97 31.29 -0.87
CA ILE A 56 7.93 30.54 -0.18
C ILE A 56 7.58 31.25 1.12
N ALA A 57 6.34 31.71 1.24
CA ALA A 57 5.75 32.17 2.48
C ALA A 57 4.79 31.12 3.03
N TRP A 58 4.66 31.05 4.33
CA TRP A 58 3.62 30.22 4.96
C TRP A 58 2.35 31.04 5.11
N ARG A 59 1.25 30.55 4.51
CA ARG A 59 -0.05 31.22 4.50
C ARG A 59 -1.14 30.30 5.00
N ARG A 60 -2.08 30.87 5.77
CA ARG A 60 -3.32 30.18 6.12
C ARG A 60 -4.30 30.22 4.93
N PRO A 61 -5.19 29.25 4.75
CA PRO A 61 -6.19 29.26 3.69
C PRO A 61 -7.02 30.54 3.60
N TYR A 62 -7.41 31.13 4.73
CA TYR A 62 -8.09 32.43 4.76
C TYR A 62 -7.24 33.64 4.27
N GLU A 63 -5.94 33.51 4.20
CA GLU A 63 -5.05 34.50 3.60
C GLU A 63 -4.87 34.29 2.08
N ILE A 64 -5.36 33.16 1.56
CA ILE A 64 -5.23 32.76 0.15
C ILE A 64 -6.55 32.97 -0.60
N VAL A 65 -7.68 32.57 0.01
CA VAL A 65 -9.03 32.66 -0.55
C VAL A 65 -10.04 33.15 0.50
N GLU A 66 -11.14 33.77 0.07
CA GLU A 66 -12.16 34.32 0.98
C GLU A 66 -12.95 33.26 1.73
N ASP A 67 -13.29 32.13 1.07
CA ASP A 67 -14.10 31.05 1.63
C ASP A 67 -13.37 29.69 1.50
N PRO A 68 -12.36 29.43 2.35
CA PRO A 68 -11.68 28.15 2.34
C PRO A 68 -12.58 27.05 2.88
N GLN A 69 -12.54 25.90 2.21
CA GLN A 69 -13.27 24.70 2.59
C GLN A 69 -12.29 23.54 2.76
N LEU A 70 -12.58 22.64 3.69
CA LEU A 70 -11.82 21.41 3.76
C LEU A 70 -12.13 20.53 2.55
N ILE A 71 -13.42 20.36 2.23
CA ILE A 71 -13.93 19.54 1.14
C ILE A 71 -15.08 20.31 0.45
N VAL A 72 -15.06 20.37 -0.89
CA VAL A 72 -16.08 21.02 -1.71
C VAL A 72 -16.89 19.98 -2.49
N ASN A 73 -18.21 19.92 -2.21
CA ASN A 73 -19.13 18.99 -2.89
C ASN A 73 -18.68 17.51 -2.88
N GLY A 74 -18.00 17.09 -1.82
CA GLY A 74 -17.46 15.75 -1.66
C GLY A 74 -16.11 15.55 -2.35
N ILE A 75 -15.33 14.62 -1.84
CA ILE A 75 -13.98 14.31 -2.34
C ILE A 75 -14.07 13.59 -3.69
N LYS A 76 -13.31 14.08 -4.65
CA LYS A 76 -13.22 13.55 -6.01
C LYS A 76 -11.81 13.02 -6.29
N ARG A 77 -11.70 12.02 -7.15
CA ARG A 77 -10.40 11.49 -7.59
C ARG A 77 -9.56 12.51 -8.38
N THR A 78 -10.17 13.58 -8.87
CA THR A 78 -9.51 14.67 -9.60
C THR A 78 -8.94 15.76 -8.70
N ASP A 79 -9.27 15.77 -7.40
CA ASP A 79 -8.82 16.79 -6.46
C ASP A 79 -7.31 16.77 -6.20
N PRO A 80 -6.66 15.59 -6.02
CA PRO A 80 -5.22 15.55 -5.78
C PRO A 80 -4.43 15.87 -7.05
N ASN A 81 -3.71 16.99 -7.03
CA ASN A 81 -2.78 17.37 -8.09
C ASN A 81 -1.43 17.75 -7.49
N GLN A 82 -0.36 17.26 -8.11
CA GLN A 82 1.01 17.46 -7.65
C GLN A 82 1.41 18.92 -7.73
N GLY A 83 2.19 19.39 -6.74
CA GLY A 83 2.87 20.66 -6.73
C GLY A 83 4.28 20.59 -7.30
N ASP A 84 5.17 21.41 -6.74
CA ASP A 84 6.58 21.47 -7.15
C ASP A 84 7.45 20.41 -6.47
N LEU A 85 6.89 19.64 -5.54
CA LEU A 85 7.56 18.55 -4.87
C LEU A 85 7.47 17.27 -5.73
N GLY A 86 8.60 16.56 -5.88
CA GLY A 86 8.67 15.30 -6.64
C GLY A 86 8.02 14.12 -5.90
N ASN A 87 6.75 14.23 -5.54
CA ASN A 87 5.99 13.27 -4.75
C ASN A 87 4.79 12.66 -5.49
N CYS A 88 4.92 12.46 -6.80
CA CYS A 88 3.87 11.85 -7.65
C CYS A 88 3.31 10.55 -7.04
N TRP A 89 4.16 9.74 -6.42
CA TRP A 89 3.80 8.50 -5.74
C TRP A 89 2.79 8.71 -4.61
N PHE A 90 2.93 9.79 -3.83
CA PHE A 90 2.03 10.12 -2.73
C PHE A 90 0.71 10.71 -3.27
N VAL A 91 0.79 11.60 -4.26
CA VAL A 91 -0.40 12.17 -4.92
C VAL A 91 -1.22 11.10 -5.62
N ALA A 92 -0.57 10.14 -6.30
CA ALA A 92 -1.24 8.98 -6.86
C ALA A 92 -1.91 8.12 -5.76
N ALA A 93 -1.26 7.94 -4.61
CA ALA A 93 -1.88 7.24 -3.49
C ALA A 93 -3.10 7.99 -2.92
N MET A 94 -3.07 9.33 -2.83
CA MET A 94 -4.24 10.13 -2.44
C MET A 94 -5.39 9.96 -3.46
N THR A 95 -5.10 9.94 -4.76
CA THR A 95 -6.10 9.65 -5.80
C THR A 95 -6.70 8.25 -5.62
N ALA A 96 -5.88 7.24 -5.39
CA ALA A 96 -6.37 5.89 -5.14
C ALA A 96 -7.22 5.82 -3.86
N LEU A 97 -6.85 6.53 -2.80
CA LEU A 97 -7.59 6.61 -1.53
C LEU A 97 -9.04 7.09 -1.75
N THR A 98 -9.28 8.02 -2.68
CA THR A 98 -10.64 8.51 -2.98
C THR A 98 -11.59 7.43 -3.52
N GLN A 99 -11.07 6.27 -3.95
CA GLN A 99 -11.89 5.14 -4.42
C GLN A 99 -12.55 4.39 -3.25
N ASN A 100 -12.11 4.61 -2.02
CA ASN A 100 -12.66 3.93 -0.84
C ASN A 100 -13.07 4.95 0.23
N SER A 101 -14.36 5.27 0.27
CA SER A 101 -14.92 6.28 1.19
C SER A 101 -14.73 5.90 2.67
N THR A 102 -14.77 4.62 2.99
CA THR A 102 -14.59 4.11 4.35
C THR A 102 -13.18 4.40 4.87
N VAL A 103 -12.17 4.06 4.08
CA VAL A 103 -10.77 4.34 4.42
C VAL A 103 -10.51 5.85 4.44
N LEU A 104 -11.07 6.55 3.46
CA LEU A 104 -10.93 8.01 3.34
C LEU A 104 -11.42 8.74 4.59
N THR A 105 -12.60 8.38 5.11
CA THR A 105 -13.17 8.97 6.34
C THR A 105 -12.31 8.66 7.57
N ARG A 106 -11.60 7.54 7.58
CA ARG A 106 -10.66 7.24 8.66
C ARG A 106 -9.41 8.12 8.58
N VAL A 107 -8.86 8.32 7.38
CA VAL A 107 -7.67 9.15 7.15
C VAL A 107 -7.98 10.63 7.37
N ILE A 108 -9.15 11.08 6.93
CA ILE A 108 -9.64 12.45 7.06
C ILE A 108 -10.87 12.45 7.98
N PRO A 109 -10.67 12.63 9.31
CA PRO A 109 -11.79 12.66 10.25
C PRO A 109 -12.76 13.80 9.93
N PRO A 110 -14.08 13.57 10.09
CA PRO A 110 -15.10 14.57 9.72
C PRO A 110 -15.32 15.67 10.78
N ASP A 111 -14.65 15.60 11.93
CA ASP A 111 -14.79 16.48 13.08
C ASP A 111 -13.94 17.75 12.99
N GLN A 112 -13.65 18.22 11.78
CA GLN A 112 -12.82 19.39 11.51
C GLN A 112 -13.36 20.19 10.33
N SER A 113 -13.23 21.52 10.40
CA SER A 113 -13.81 22.41 9.40
C SER A 113 -13.16 23.79 9.43
N PHE A 114 -13.28 24.53 8.31
CA PHE A 114 -13.02 25.98 8.27
C PHE A 114 -14.20 26.81 8.75
N HIS A 115 -15.34 26.21 9.06
CA HIS A 115 -16.49 26.96 9.57
C HIS A 115 -16.15 27.67 10.90
N THR A 116 -16.57 28.92 11.04
CA THR A 116 -16.19 29.81 12.15
C THR A 116 -16.47 29.23 13.53
N ASP A 117 -17.52 28.41 13.66
CA ASP A 117 -17.88 27.77 14.95
C ASP A 117 -16.90 26.65 15.35
N TRP A 118 -16.10 26.14 14.42
CA TRP A 118 -15.18 25.03 14.62
C TRP A 118 -13.73 25.42 14.42
N TYR A 119 -13.47 26.41 13.61
CA TYR A 119 -12.15 26.79 13.16
C TYR A 119 -11.28 27.34 14.31
N ALA A 120 -10.08 26.80 14.42
CA ALA A 120 -9.04 27.25 15.33
C ALA A 120 -7.64 27.18 14.70
N GLY A 121 -7.53 27.14 13.37
CA GLY A 121 -6.27 27.00 12.65
C GLY A 121 -5.61 25.65 12.81
N ILE A 122 -6.35 24.62 13.19
CA ILE A 122 -5.88 23.28 13.52
C ILE A 122 -6.64 22.24 12.72
N PHE A 123 -5.92 21.25 12.20
CA PHE A 123 -6.47 20.08 11.49
C PHE A 123 -5.75 18.82 11.91
N HIS A 124 -6.37 17.65 11.67
CA HIS A 124 -5.75 16.37 11.98
C HIS A 124 -6.06 15.32 10.93
N PHE A 125 -5.12 14.37 10.78
CA PHE A 125 -5.21 13.27 9.83
C PHE A 125 -4.67 12.01 10.48
N ARG A 126 -5.16 10.84 10.05
CA ARG A 126 -4.79 9.57 10.66
C ARG A 126 -4.03 8.70 9.67
N PHE A 127 -2.92 8.13 10.16
CA PHE A 127 -2.09 7.22 9.38
C PHE A 127 -1.77 5.97 10.19
N TRP A 128 -1.72 4.85 9.50
CA TRP A 128 -1.30 3.59 10.07
C TRP A 128 0.23 3.42 9.94
N ARG A 129 0.90 3.04 11.00
CA ARG A 129 2.33 2.73 11.02
C ARG A 129 2.61 1.56 11.94
N TYR A 130 3.14 0.48 11.41
CA TYR A 130 3.63 -0.66 12.18
C TYR A 130 2.60 -1.16 13.22
N GLN A 131 1.44 -1.57 12.76
CA GLN A 131 0.30 -2.08 13.53
C GLN A 131 -0.36 -1.04 14.47
N GLN A 132 -0.12 0.24 14.26
CA GLN A 132 -0.67 1.30 15.09
C GLN A 132 -1.20 2.45 14.24
N TRP A 133 -2.40 2.94 14.57
CA TRP A 133 -2.92 4.20 14.03
C TRP A 133 -2.40 5.37 14.84
N TYR A 134 -2.01 6.43 14.16
CA TYR A 134 -1.56 7.69 14.75
C TYR A 134 -2.44 8.82 14.27
N ASP A 135 -2.81 9.71 15.20
CA ASP A 135 -3.50 10.98 14.93
C ASP A 135 -2.46 12.08 14.82
N ILE A 136 -2.33 12.66 13.64
CA ILE A 136 -1.33 13.68 13.32
C ILE A 136 -1.99 15.04 13.29
N VAL A 137 -1.71 15.86 14.26
CA VAL A 137 -2.22 17.24 14.36
C VAL A 137 -1.27 18.19 13.63
N ILE A 138 -1.82 19.15 12.88
CA ILE A 138 -1.07 20.20 12.18
C ILE A 138 -1.77 21.55 12.33
N ASP A 139 -1.03 22.64 12.20
CA ASP A 139 -1.65 23.92 11.87
C ASP A 139 -1.93 24.04 10.37
N ASP A 140 -2.78 24.98 9.98
CA ASP A 140 -3.22 25.18 8.60
C ASP A 140 -2.35 26.11 7.77
N ARG A 141 -1.18 26.55 8.27
CA ARG A 141 -0.24 27.31 7.47
C ARG A 141 0.41 26.42 6.41
N LEU A 142 0.28 26.78 5.16
CA LEU A 142 0.74 26.03 3.99
C LEU A 142 1.85 26.79 3.25
N PRO A 143 2.82 26.10 2.64
CA PRO A 143 3.87 26.74 1.84
C PRO A 143 3.27 27.30 0.55
N PHE A 144 3.41 28.63 0.36
CA PHE A 144 2.81 29.40 -0.72
C PHE A 144 3.86 30.15 -1.52
N LEU A 145 3.88 29.99 -2.82
CA LEU A 145 4.76 30.70 -3.75
C LEU A 145 4.22 32.10 -4.01
N ILE A 146 4.89 33.12 -3.45
CA ILE A 146 4.43 34.51 -3.49
C ILE A 146 4.29 35.02 -4.93
N LYS A 147 5.31 34.81 -5.77
CA LYS A 147 5.34 35.31 -7.14
C LYS A 147 4.31 34.62 -8.04
N GLN A 148 4.16 33.29 -7.89
CA GLN A 148 3.24 32.48 -8.67
C GLN A 148 1.80 32.50 -8.14
N ARG A 149 1.60 33.06 -6.95
CA ARG A 149 0.31 33.15 -6.26
C ARG A 149 -0.41 31.80 -6.14
N ARG A 150 0.31 30.75 -5.78
CA ARG A 150 -0.21 29.39 -5.62
C ARG A 150 0.51 28.62 -4.52
N LEU A 151 -0.13 27.54 -4.05
CA LEU A 151 0.52 26.59 -3.15
C LEU A 151 1.74 25.93 -3.81
N TRP A 152 2.79 25.72 -3.04
CA TRP A 152 4.00 25.03 -3.47
C TRP A 152 3.81 23.51 -3.53
N GLY A 153 3.13 22.92 -2.52
CA GLY A 153 2.80 21.51 -2.45
C GLY A 153 1.59 21.11 -3.31
N ALA A 154 1.09 19.91 -3.03
CA ALA A 154 -0.09 19.36 -3.67
C ALA A 154 -1.34 20.20 -3.38
N ARG A 155 -2.26 20.27 -4.34
CA ARG A 155 -3.45 21.14 -4.28
C ARG A 155 -4.54 20.64 -5.20
N ASN A 156 -5.77 21.16 -5.04
CA ASN A 156 -6.81 21.02 -6.04
C ASN A 156 -6.64 22.11 -7.12
N LEU A 157 -6.68 21.74 -8.41
CA LEU A 157 -6.58 22.66 -9.54
C LEU A 157 -7.94 23.16 -10.03
N PHE A 158 -9.03 22.48 -9.65
CA PHE A 158 -10.38 22.76 -10.11
C PHE A 158 -11.19 23.54 -9.07
N GLU A 159 -11.07 23.16 -7.81
CA GLU A 159 -11.71 23.82 -6.67
C GLU A 159 -10.62 24.53 -5.84
N LEU A 160 -10.28 25.77 -6.21
CA LEU A 160 -9.14 26.51 -5.64
C LEU A 160 -9.31 26.85 -4.15
N ASN A 161 -10.55 26.77 -3.64
CA ASN A 161 -10.85 26.97 -2.22
C ASN A 161 -10.93 25.68 -1.41
N GLU A 162 -10.55 24.53 -1.99
CA GLU A 162 -10.52 23.24 -1.31
C GLU A 162 -9.11 22.87 -0.84
N PHE A 163 -8.94 22.47 0.42
CA PHE A 163 -7.63 22.35 1.06
C PHE A 163 -7.30 20.96 1.64
N TRP A 164 -8.18 19.96 1.58
CA TRP A 164 -7.89 18.65 2.17
C TRP A 164 -6.61 18.01 1.60
N VAL A 165 -6.35 18.17 0.30
CA VAL A 165 -5.15 17.65 -0.38
C VAL A 165 -3.87 18.22 0.22
N SER A 166 -3.83 19.55 0.34
CA SER A 166 -2.64 20.28 0.84
C SER A 166 -2.40 20.02 2.33
N LEU A 167 -3.47 19.93 3.11
CA LEU A 167 -3.40 19.65 4.55
C LEU A 167 -3.01 18.20 4.82
N LEU A 168 -3.52 17.23 4.05
CA LEU A 168 -3.13 15.83 4.14
C LEU A 168 -1.65 15.66 3.78
N GLU A 169 -1.18 16.33 2.72
CA GLU A 169 0.25 16.33 2.37
C GLU A 169 1.11 16.91 3.50
N LYS A 170 0.69 18.02 4.13
CA LYS A 170 1.40 18.59 5.29
C LYS A 170 1.46 17.62 6.47
N ALA A 171 0.35 16.98 6.81
CA ALA A 171 0.32 15.99 7.88
C ALA A 171 1.24 14.80 7.61
N TYR A 172 1.28 14.35 6.34
CA TYR A 172 2.18 13.28 5.93
C TYR A 172 3.65 13.74 5.91
N ALA A 173 3.92 15.00 5.54
CA ALA A 173 5.26 15.59 5.64
C ALA A 173 5.73 15.64 7.10
N LYS A 174 4.87 16.04 8.05
CA LYS A 174 5.15 15.99 9.49
C LYS A 174 5.46 14.58 9.97
N LEU A 175 4.65 13.59 9.60
CA LEU A 175 4.88 12.17 9.94
C LEU A 175 6.24 11.66 9.44
N ASN A 176 6.74 12.20 8.32
CA ASN A 176 8.01 11.84 7.70
C ASN A 176 9.15 12.84 7.99
N GLY A 177 8.92 13.84 8.84
CA GLY A 177 9.91 14.82 9.33
C GLY A 177 9.95 16.14 8.56
N ASN A 178 9.80 16.15 7.24
CA ASN A 178 9.70 17.36 6.41
C ASN A 178 9.14 17.06 5.02
N TYR A 179 8.82 18.10 4.24
CA TYR A 179 8.27 17.95 2.90
C TYR A 179 9.23 17.27 1.91
N THR A 180 10.52 17.59 1.92
CA THR A 180 11.48 16.99 0.96
C THR A 180 11.72 15.51 1.20
N ASN A 181 11.40 14.98 2.37
CA ASN A 181 11.42 13.55 2.64
C ASN A 181 10.33 12.78 1.86
N LEU A 182 9.36 13.49 1.28
CA LEU A 182 8.37 12.92 0.36
C LEU A 182 8.87 12.89 -1.09
N GLY A 183 10.02 13.48 -1.38
CA GLY A 183 10.62 13.49 -2.71
C GLY A 183 11.12 12.10 -3.12
N GLY A 184 10.35 11.43 -4.00
CA GLY A 184 10.57 10.04 -4.37
C GLY A 184 10.11 9.03 -3.31
N GLY A 185 9.47 7.95 -3.76
CA GLY A 185 8.94 6.90 -2.88
C GLY A 185 8.17 5.85 -3.67
N LEU A 186 7.58 4.90 -2.96
CA LEU A 186 6.73 3.87 -3.53
C LEU A 186 5.27 4.16 -3.14
N PRO A 187 4.34 4.20 -4.10
CA PRO A 187 2.93 4.48 -3.81
C PRO A 187 2.35 3.51 -2.78
N VAL A 188 2.76 2.27 -2.80
CA VAL A 188 2.30 1.26 -1.85
C VAL A 188 2.64 1.60 -0.40
N ASN A 189 3.73 2.33 -0.13
CA ASN A 189 4.05 2.79 1.22
C ASN A 189 2.98 3.76 1.77
N ALA A 190 2.55 4.73 0.94
CA ALA A 190 1.46 5.63 1.32
C ALA A 190 0.11 4.91 1.40
N LEU A 191 -0.17 4.01 0.45
CA LEU A 191 -1.40 3.20 0.47
C LEU A 191 -1.48 2.34 1.74
N THR A 192 -0.37 1.74 2.17
CA THR A 192 -0.31 1.01 3.44
C THR A 192 -0.49 1.94 4.64
N ASP A 193 0.09 3.15 4.61
CA ASP A 193 -0.08 4.14 5.67
C ASP A 193 -1.53 4.66 5.78
N PHE A 194 -2.26 4.70 4.67
CA PHE A 194 -3.68 5.06 4.67
C PHE A 194 -4.59 3.93 5.15
N THR A 195 -4.19 2.67 5.00
CA THR A 195 -5.12 1.54 5.12
C THR A 195 -4.74 0.52 6.20
N GLY A 196 -3.45 0.40 6.53
CA GLY A 196 -2.92 -0.77 7.21
C GLY A 196 -2.87 -2.03 6.33
N GLY A 197 -3.15 -1.87 5.04
CA GLY A 197 -3.24 -2.96 4.07
C GLY A 197 -1.92 -3.66 3.78
N ILE A 198 -1.97 -4.67 2.91
CA ILE A 198 -0.81 -5.45 2.50
C ILE A 198 -0.41 -5.08 1.09
N GLU A 199 0.89 -4.88 0.91
CA GLU A 199 1.45 -4.65 -0.41
C GLU A 199 1.51 -5.94 -1.24
N GLN A 200 1.16 -5.82 -2.51
CA GLN A 200 1.49 -6.79 -3.55
C GLN A 200 2.01 -6.05 -4.79
N ARG A 201 3.18 -6.48 -5.29
CA ARG A 201 3.84 -5.79 -6.40
C ARG A 201 4.08 -6.74 -7.56
N PHE A 202 3.85 -6.24 -8.76
CA PHE A 202 4.05 -6.94 -10.04
C PHE A 202 5.06 -6.15 -10.88
N GLU A 203 6.08 -6.82 -11.40
CA GLU A 203 7.05 -6.26 -12.34
C GLU A 203 6.89 -6.96 -13.69
N PHE A 204 6.46 -6.20 -14.71
CA PHE A 204 6.08 -6.80 -16.00
C PHE A 204 7.28 -7.14 -16.90
N LYS A 205 8.37 -6.39 -16.81
CA LYS A 205 9.52 -6.49 -17.70
C LYS A 205 10.75 -7.15 -17.06
N SER A 206 10.61 -7.73 -15.87
CA SER A 206 11.71 -8.42 -15.21
C SER A 206 11.85 -9.85 -15.75
N ASN A 207 13.00 -10.17 -16.34
CA ASN A 207 13.34 -11.55 -16.76
C ASN A 207 13.41 -12.54 -15.58
N LEU A 208 13.30 -12.04 -14.38
CA LEU A 208 13.32 -12.75 -13.12
C LEU A 208 11.94 -12.74 -12.47
N SER A 209 10.91 -12.28 -13.17
CA SER A 209 9.53 -12.24 -12.69
C SER A 209 9.08 -13.66 -12.33
N VAL A 210 8.86 -13.89 -11.06
CA VAL A 210 8.29 -15.12 -10.53
C VAL A 210 6.75 -15.03 -10.46
N THR A 211 6.18 -13.93 -10.97
CA THR A 211 4.74 -13.81 -11.18
C THR A 211 4.40 -14.58 -12.45
N HIS A 212 3.98 -15.81 -12.27
CA HIS A 212 3.50 -16.66 -13.36
C HIS A 212 2.05 -16.35 -13.78
N LEU A 213 1.56 -15.13 -13.46
CA LEU A 213 0.27 -14.69 -13.99
C LEU A 213 0.42 -14.44 -15.50
N ARG A 214 -0.33 -15.17 -16.29
CA ARG A 214 -0.48 -14.85 -17.71
C ARG A 214 -1.11 -13.45 -17.83
N PRO A 215 -0.90 -12.73 -18.92
CA PRO A 215 -1.53 -11.42 -19.12
C PRO A 215 -3.06 -11.45 -18.90
N ASP A 216 -3.72 -12.52 -19.36
CA ASP A 216 -5.16 -12.71 -19.17
C ASP A 216 -5.55 -12.80 -17.69
N ASP A 217 -4.81 -13.60 -16.92
CA ASP A 217 -5.05 -13.76 -15.48
C ASP A 217 -4.78 -12.45 -14.72
N LEU A 218 -3.84 -11.63 -15.21
CA LEU A 218 -3.52 -10.31 -14.61
C LEU A 218 -4.66 -9.31 -14.81
N PHE A 219 -5.33 -9.30 -15.97
CA PHE A 219 -6.49 -8.43 -16.17
C PHE A 219 -7.65 -8.81 -15.24
N ASP A 220 -7.96 -10.11 -15.12
CA ASP A 220 -8.97 -10.60 -14.19
C ASP A 220 -8.60 -10.33 -12.74
N PHE A 221 -7.30 -10.38 -12.41
CA PHE A 221 -6.80 -9.97 -11.12
C PHE A 221 -7.03 -8.46 -10.84
N ILE A 222 -6.68 -7.57 -11.77
CA ILE A 222 -6.91 -6.11 -11.63
C ILE A 222 -8.41 -5.83 -11.44
N LYS A 223 -9.26 -6.47 -12.26
CA LYS A 223 -10.71 -6.38 -12.14
C LYS A 223 -11.16 -6.73 -10.73
N SER A 224 -10.73 -7.89 -10.22
CA SER A 224 -11.05 -8.34 -8.87
C SER A 224 -10.55 -7.36 -7.83
N CYS A 225 -9.32 -6.82 -7.97
CA CYS A 225 -8.77 -5.81 -7.08
C CYS A 225 -9.66 -4.58 -6.96
N ILE A 226 -10.14 -4.06 -8.08
CA ILE A 226 -11.02 -2.89 -8.11
C ILE A 226 -12.39 -3.22 -7.52
N ASP A 227 -12.98 -4.36 -7.90
CA ASP A 227 -14.31 -4.79 -7.45
C ASP A 227 -14.37 -4.96 -5.92
N TYR A 228 -13.25 -5.34 -5.29
CA TYR A 228 -13.15 -5.52 -3.84
C TYR A 228 -12.51 -4.34 -3.10
N GLY A 229 -12.30 -3.23 -3.79
CA GLY A 229 -11.87 -1.97 -3.17
C GLY A 229 -10.38 -1.89 -2.82
N SER A 230 -9.52 -2.76 -3.37
CA SER A 230 -8.08 -2.61 -3.25
C SER A 230 -7.61 -1.34 -3.97
N LEU A 231 -6.57 -0.72 -3.44
CA LEU A 231 -6.01 0.51 -4.01
C LEU A 231 -4.83 0.15 -4.92
N ILE A 232 -4.81 0.71 -6.14
CA ILE A 232 -3.83 0.31 -7.15
C ILE A 232 -3.11 1.54 -7.71
N ALA A 233 -1.79 1.43 -7.79
CA ALA A 233 -0.94 2.36 -8.52
C ALA A 233 -0.02 1.61 -9.48
N CYS A 234 0.48 2.31 -10.50
CA CYS A 234 1.42 1.75 -11.45
C CYS A 234 2.46 2.79 -11.86
N SER A 235 3.61 2.34 -12.33
CA SER A 235 4.70 3.23 -12.68
C SER A 235 5.48 2.74 -13.90
N ILE A 236 6.12 3.70 -14.56
CA ILE A 236 7.09 3.48 -15.62
C ILE A 236 8.44 3.86 -15.06
N ASN A 237 9.37 2.91 -15.06
CA ASN A 237 10.71 3.13 -14.54
C ASN A 237 11.52 4.08 -15.44
N ALA A 238 12.46 4.79 -14.87
CA ALA A 238 13.39 5.63 -15.62
C ALA A 238 14.81 5.47 -15.08
N ASP A 239 15.77 5.71 -15.96
CA ASP A 239 17.12 6.00 -15.51
C ASP A 239 17.13 7.33 -14.75
N LYS A 240 18.00 7.47 -13.75
CA LYS A 240 18.10 8.65 -12.87
C LYS A 240 18.15 10.00 -13.62
N ARG A 241 18.64 10.01 -14.86
CA ARG A 241 18.77 11.21 -15.70
C ARG A 241 17.54 11.56 -16.53
N LYS A 242 16.52 10.68 -16.51
CA LYS A 242 15.31 10.79 -17.35
C LYS A 242 14.02 10.80 -16.55
N VAL A 243 14.09 11.01 -15.24
CA VAL A 243 12.90 11.08 -14.38
C VAL A 243 12.00 12.22 -14.84
N GLU A 244 10.69 11.97 -14.87
CA GLU A 244 9.65 12.90 -15.32
C GLU A 244 9.81 13.38 -16.78
N THR A 245 10.38 12.54 -17.65
CA THR A 245 10.46 12.82 -19.10
C THR A 245 9.19 12.36 -19.81
N ILE A 246 8.59 13.25 -20.59
CA ILE A 246 7.39 12.97 -21.39
C ILE A 246 7.79 12.21 -22.65
N LEU A 247 7.15 11.06 -22.88
CA LEU A 247 7.32 10.26 -24.09
C LEU A 247 6.44 10.77 -25.23
N SER A 248 6.73 10.36 -26.46
CA SER A 248 5.94 10.71 -27.65
C SER A 248 4.50 10.21 -27.59
N ASN A 249 4.22 9.17 -26.80
CA ASN A 249 2.87 8.64 -26.56
C ASN A 249 2.13 9.32 -25.41
N GLY A 250 2.69 10.40 -24.83
CA GLY A 250 2.10 11.18 -23.74
C GLY A 250 2.33 10.63 -22.34
N LEU A 251 2.89 9.43 -22.21
CA LEU A 251 3.25 8.89 -20.89
C LEU A 251 4.53 9.51 -20.36
N VAL A 252 4.71 9.48 -19.05
CA VAL A 252 5.85 10.06 -18.34
C VAL A 252 6.67 8.95 -17.68
N ILE A 253 7.97 8.88 -17.96
CA ILE A 253 8.87 7.91 -17.34
C ILE A 253 9.41 8.43 -16.00
N GLY A 254 9.69 7.51 -15.06
CA GLY A 254 10.04 7.85 -13.68
C GLY A 254 8.88 8.44 -12.91
N HIS A 255 7.63 8.08 -13.28
CA HIS A 255 6.40 8.67 -12.81
C HIS A 255 5.38 7.61 -12.40
N THR A 256 4.49 7.96 -11.48
CA THR A 256 3.48 7.08 -10.92
C THR A 256 2.08 7.54 -11.30
N TYR A 257 1.22 6.60 -11.62
CA TYR A 257 -0.20 6.79 -11.98
C TYR A 257 -1.07 5.97 -11.03
N SER A 258 -2.31 6.43 -10.82
CA SER A 258 -3.33 5.61 -10.14
C SER A 258 -4.16 4.86 -11.16
N ILE A 259 -4.52 3.61 -10.87
CA ILE A 259 -5.56 2.87 -11.60
C ILE A 259 -6.88 3.12 -10.88
N THR A 260 -7.85 3.68 -11.60
CA THR A 260 -9.11 4.15 -11.01
C THR A 260 -10.33 3.37 -11.46
N ASN A 261 -10.27 2.64 -12.58
CA ASN A 261 -11.39 1.82 -13.05
C ASN A 261 -10.92 0.83 -14.12
N TYR A 262 -11.81 -0.08 -14.49
CA TYR A 262 -11.68 -0.99 -15.63
C TYR A 262 -12.98 -1.08 -16.42
N HIS A 263 -12.90 -1.57 -17.66
CA HIS A 263 -14.06 -1.93 -18.45
C HIS A 263 -13.77 -3.16 -19.30
N VAL A 264 -14.65 -4.16 -19.23
CA VAL A 264 -14.58 -5.36 -20.07
C VAL A 264 -15.20 -5.04 -21.42
N LEU A 265 -14.44 -5.18 -22.48
CA LEU A 265 -14.96 -5.02 -23.83
C LEU A 265 -15.83 -6.23 -24.21
N PRO A 266 -17.03 -6.04 -24.76
CA PRO A 266 -17.87 -7.14 -25.18
C PRO A 266 -17.18 -7.92 -26.29
N VAL A 267 -17.11 -9.25 -26.13
CA VAL A 267 -16.76 -10.15 -27.23
C VAL A 267 -17.95 -10.17 -28.18
N THR A 268 -18.03 -9.20 -29.07
CA THR A 268 -19.11 -9.17 -30.06
C THR A 268 -18.71 -10.00 -31.28
N TYR A 269 -19.65 -10.81 -31.78
CA TYR A 269 -19.56 -11.46 -33.08
C TYR A 269 -19.54 -10.46 -34.25
N ASP A 270 -19.55 -9.17 -33.96
CA ASP A 270 -19.47 -8.11 -34.97
C ASP A 270 -17.99 -7.89 -35.36
N ASN A 271 -17.70 -8.18 -36.64
CA ASN A 271 -16.36 -8.16 -37.24
C ASN A 271 -15.54 -6.87 -37.07
N LYS A 272 -16.14 -5.81 -36.52
CA LYS A 272 -15.45 -4.54 -36.24
C LYS A 272 -14.74 -4.52 -34.91
N LEU A 273 -15.33 -5.09 -33.85
CA LEU A 273 -14.72 -5.18 -32.50
C LEU A 273 -13.83 -6.41 -32.34
N SER A 274 -14.09 -7.49 -33.07
CA SER A 274 -13.22 -8.69 -33.04
C SER A 274 -11.82 -8.45 -33.62
N LYS A 275 -11.62 -7.34 -34.37
CA LYS A 275 -10.30 -6.89 -34.81
C LYS A 275 -9.51 -6.14 -33.72
N LEU A 276 -10.18 -5.77 -32.62
CA LEU A 276 -9.54 -5.21 -31.43
C LEU A 276 -9.15 -6.41 -30.56
N SER A 277 -7.93 -6.84 -30.60
CA SER A 277 -7.40 -7.94 -29.76
C SER A 277 -7.43 -7.64 -28.26
N ASP A 278 -8.13 -6.58 -27.85
CA ASP A 278 -8.16 -6.06 -26.49
C ASP A 278 -9.30 -6.71 -25.68
N ARG A 279 -8.98 -7.35 -24.57
CA ARG A 279 -9.95 -7.93 -23.62
C ARG A 279 -10.69 -6.86 -22.80
N GLY A 280 -10.02 -5.74 -22.53
CA GLY A 280 -10.58 -4.71 -21.69
C GLY A 280 -9.73 -3.45 -21.65
N LEU A 281 -10.32 -2.46 -21.02
CA LEU A 281 -9.72 -1.13 -20.82
C LEU A 281 -9.44 -0.92 -19.35
N ILE A 282 -8.42 -0.13 -19.07
CA ILE A 282 -8.06 0.35 -17.75
C ILE A 282 -8.05 1.86 -17.77
N ARG A 283 -8.58 2.50 -16.71
CA ARG A 283 -8.56 3.94 -16.52
C ARG A 283 -7.46 4.34 -15.56
N PHE A 284 -6.67 5.30 -15.99
CA PHE A 284 -5.54 5.86 -15.25
C PHE A 284 -5.79 7.29 -14.88
N ARG A 285 -5.05 7.77 -13.87
CA ARG A 285 -4.93 9.17 -13.56
C ARG A 285 -3.47 9.57 -13.36
N ASN A 286 -3.03 10.54 -14.13
CA ASN A 286 -1.77 11.23 -13.94
C ASN A 286 -1.91 12.24 -12.78
N PRO A 287 -1.09 12.16 -11.71
CA PRO A 287 -1.14 13.09 -10.59
C PRO A 287 -0.82 14.55 -10.96
N TRP A 288 -0.34 14.83 -12.15
CA TRP A 288 -0.20 16.21 -12.62
C TRP A 288 -1.54 16.90 -12.88
N GLY A 289 -2.61 16.14 -13.17
CA GLY A 289 -3.96 16.67 -13.37
C GLY A 289 -4.08 17.66 -14.50
N ASN A 290 -3.34 17.47 -15.58
CA ASN A 290 -3.27 18.33 -16.76
C ASN A 290 -3.44 17.51 -18.05
N ASP A 291 -3.16 18.12 -19.19
CA ASP A 291 -3.29 17.54 -20.54
C ASP A 291 -2.13 16.59 -20.95
N ILE A 292 -1.23 16.26 -20.03
CA ILE A 292 -0.18 15.26 -20.28
C ILE A 292 -0.76 13.87 -20.03
N GLU A 293 -1.33 13.30 -21.08
CA GLU A 293 -2.10 12.06 -21.05
C GLU A 293 -1.68 11.14 -22.20
N TRP A 294 -2.07 9.87 -22.11
CA TRP A 294 -1.94 8.90 -23.19
C TRP A 294 -2.60 9.39 -24.47
N ASN A 295 -1.87 9.37 -25.59
CA ASN A 295 -2.36 9.80 -26.90
C ASN A 295 -2.50 8.67 -27.93
N GLY A 296 -2.35 7.40 -27.47
CA GLY A 296 -2.55 6.23 -28.31
C GLY A 296 -4.03 5.79 -28.39
N LYS A 297 -4.23 4.50 -28.73
CA LYS A 297 -5.56 3.92 -28.84
C LYS A 297 -6.32 4.00 -27.50
N TRP A 298 -7.62 4.29 -27.57
CA TRP A 298 -8.50 4.55 -26.43
C TRP A 298 -8.17 5.81 -25.63
N SER A 299 -7.31 6.69 -26.14
CA SER A 299 -7.16 8.03 -25.56
C SER A 299 -8.46 8.84 -25.72
N ASP A 300 -8.59 9.93 -24.98
CA ASP A 300 -9.80 10.77 -24.95
C ASP A 300 -10.27 11.25 -26.32
N ALA A 301 -9.34 11.47 -27.23
CA ALA A 301 -9.62 11.95 -28.59
C ALA A 301 -9.79 10.82 -29.61
N ASP A 302 -9.59 9.56 -29.25
CA ASP A 302 -9.58 8.45 -30.20
C ASP A 302 -10.99 8.19 -30.77
N PRO A 303 -11.17 8.18 -32.11
CA PRO A 303 -12.45 7.82 -32.74
C PRO A 303 -12.91 6.39 -32.47
N VAL A 304 -12.07 5.51 -31.93
CA VAL A 304 -12.44 4.14 -31.53
C VAL A 304 -13.63 4.12 -30.56
N TRP A 305 -13.82 5.14 -29.77
CA TRP A 305 -14.96 5.29 -28.86
C TRP A 305 -16.32 5.27 -29.57
N ASN A 306 -16.37 5.62 -30.86
CA ASN A 306 -17.59 5.58 -31.66
C ASN A 306 -18.05 4.14 -31.96
N LEU A 307 -17.21 3.14 -31.69
CA LEU A 307 -17.60 1.71 -31.81
C LEU A 307 -18.44 1.25 -30.61
N LEU A 308 -18.42 1.99 -29.50
CA LEU A 308 -19.24 1.70 -28.33
C LEU A 308 -20.58 2.45 -28.40
N ASP A 309 -21.63 1.84 -27.83
CA ASP A 309 -22.92 2.48 -27.68
C ASP A 309 -22.85 3.72 -26.75
N GLU A 310 -23.78 4.64 -26.93
CA GLU A 310 -23.78 5.89 -26.18
C GLU A 310 -23.96 5.70 -24.67
N LYS A 311 -24.75 4.69 -24.25
CA LYS A 311 -24.96 4.36 -22.84
C LYS A 311 -23.65 3.93 -22.18
N THR A 312 -22.86 3.10 -22.86
CA THR A 312 -21.54 2.67 -22.41
C THR A 312 -20.57 3.85 -22.34
N ARG A 313 -20.53 4.71 -23.38
CA ARG A 313 -19.66 5.91 -23.36
C ARG A 313 -19.98 6.85 -22.20
N ARG A 314 -21.27 7.10 -21.93
CA ARG A 314 -21.70 7.92 -20.76
C ARG A 314 -21.30 7.27 -19.44
N ARG A 315 -21.47 5.95 -19.28
CA ARG A 315 -21.09 5.22 -18.08
C ARG A 315 -19.58 5.28 -17.82
N LEU A 316 -18.77 5.24 -18.86
CA LEU A 316 -17.32 5.35 -18.77
C LEU A 316 -16.85 6.79 -18.53
N SER A 317 -17.77 7.77 -18.55
CA SER A 317 -17.47 9.19 -18.38
C SER A 317 -16.41 9.69 -19.38
N ILE A 318 -16.50 9.19 -20.64
CA ILE A 318 -15.59 9.58 -21.70
C ILE A 318 -15.89 11.02 -22.07
N GLN A 319 -15.02 11.91 -21.66
CA GLN A 319 -15.06 13.34 -21.96
C GLN A 319 -13.65 13.78 -22.29
N ARG A 320 -13.51 14.62 -23.31
CA ARG A 320 -12.25 15.31 -23.58
C ARG A 320 -12.04 16.35 -22.49
N LYS A 321 -11.30 15.99 -21.45
CA LYS A 321 -10.94 16.87 -20.34
C LYS A 321 -9.43 16.85 -20.19
N HIS A 322 -8.88 17.95 -19.80
CA HIS A 322 -7.48 18.09 -19.42
C HIS A 322 -7.37 17.93 -17.90
N ASP A 323 -7.74 16.75 -17.41
CA ASP A 323 -7.79 16.47 -15.96
C ASP A 323 -6.82 15.35 -15.52
N GLY A 324 -6.01 14.85 -16.45
CA GLY A 324 -5.05 13.79 -16.23
C GLY A 324 -5.66 12.38 -16.23
N GLU A 325 -6.97 12.23 -16.44
CA GLU A 325 -7.60 10.92 -16.59
C GLU A 325 -7.61 10.48 -18.06
N PHE A 326 -7.27 9.24 -18.29
CA PHE A 326 -7.33 8.63 -19.62
C PHE A 326 -7.60 7.13 -19.53
N TRP A 327 -8.08 6.58 -20.63
CA TRP A 327 -8.25 5.15 -20.82
C TRP A 327 -7.17 4.62 -21.75
N MET A 328 -6.76 3.37 -21.54
CA MET A 328 -5.96 2.63 -22.52
C MET A 328 -6.33 1.15 -22.48
N SER A 329 -5.94 0.42 -23.54
CA SER A 329 -6.13 -1.04 -23.56
C SER A 329 -5.27 -1.71 -22.50
N PHE A 330 -5.73 -2.87 -21.99
CA PHE A 330 -4.89 -3.68 -21.11
C PHE A 330 -3.57 -4.11 -21.78
N ASN A 331 -3.60 -4.37 -23.10
CA ASN A 331 -2.39 -4.74 -23.84
C ASN A 331 -1.37 -3.59 -23.88
N ASP A 332 -1.82 -2.36 -24.12
CA ASP A 332 -0.94 -1.20 -24.08
C ASP A 332 -0.43 -0.94 -22.66
N PHE A 333 -1.27 -1.07 -21.65
CA PHE A 333 -0.84 -0.99 -20.25
C PHE A 333 0.29 -1.98 -19.94
N TYR A 334 0.09 -3.27 -20.25
CA TYR A 334 1.07 -4.31 -19.98
C TYR A 334 2.39 -4.09 -20.72
N LYS A 335 2.32 -3.47 -21.92
CA LYS A 335 3.49 -3.15 -22.74
C LYS A 335 4.24 -1.91 -22.24
N GLU A 336 3.53 -0.84 -21.90
CA GLU A 336 4.12 0.48 -21.64
C GLU A 336 4.58 0.63 -20.18
N PHE A 337 3.85 0.07 -19.21
CA PHE A 337 4.18 0.15 -17.81
C PHE A 337 5.19 -0.92 -17.39
N ASP A 338 5.93 -0.66 -16.31
CA ASP A 338 6.93 -1.59 -15.79
C ASP A 338 6.46 -2.26 -14.49
N VAL A 339 5.69 -1.54 -13.69
CA VAL A 339 5.34 -1.94 -12.33
C VAL A 339 3.88 -1.64 -12.03
N MET A 340 3.21 -2.57 -11.35
CA MET A 340 1.93 -2.35 -10.69
C MET A 340 2.07 -2.71 -9.21
N GLU A 341 1.54 -1.85 -8.35
CA GLU A 341 1.50 -2.02 -6.90
C GLU A 341 0.06 -1.99 -6.42
N VAL A 342 -0.32 -3.01 -5.67
CA VAL A 342 -1.66 -3.17 -5.11
C VAL A 342 -1.55 -3.16 -3.60
N CYS A 343 -2.41 -2.39 -2.96
CA CYS A 343 -2.60 -2.44 -1.53
C CYS A 343 -3.95 -3.09 -1.22
N HIS A 344 -3.91 -4.30 -0.69
CA HIS A 344 -5.09 -5.00 -0.20
C HIS A 344 -5.47 -4.44 1.16
N ILE A 345 -6.73 -4.05 1.32
CA ILE A 345 -7.20 -3.40 2.52
C ILE A 345 -7.21 -4.39 3.70
N SER A 346 -6.73 -3.94 4.87
CA SER A 346 -6.71 -4.78 6.07
C SER A 346 -8.12 -5.12 6.58
N PRO A 347 -8.31 -6.34 7.12
CA PRO A 347 -9.56 -6.80 7.74
C PRO A 347 -10.19 -5.83 8.72
N ASP A 348 -9.44 -5.27 9.64
CA ASP A 348 -9.92 -4.34 10.67
C ASP A 348 -10.57 -3.06 10.10
N THR A 349 -10.29 -2.69 8.86
CA THR A 349 -10.88 -1.52 8.20
C THR A 349 -12.38 -1.66 7.99
N TYR A 350 -12.90 -2.86 7.80
CA TYR A 350 -14.33 -3.11 7.56
C TYR A 350 -15.13 -3.39 8.84
N ASP A 351 -14.53 -4.02 9.85
CA ASP A 351 -15.21 -4.37 11.10
C ASP A 351 -15.73 -3.15 11.88
N GLU A 352 -15.04 -2.03 11.76
CA GLU A 352 -15.37 -0.81 12.50
C GLU A 352 -16.58 -0.05 11.98
N PHE A 353 -16.89 -0.21 10.70
CA PHE A 353 -17.98 0.51 10.06
C PHE A 353 -19.29 -0.28 10.01
N GLY A 354 -19.36 -1.45 10.67
CA GLY A 354 -20.58 -2.26 10.72
C GLY A 354 -21.01 -2.76 9.34
N LEU A 355 -20.10 -2.78 8.38
CA LEU A 355 -20.31 -3.41 7.09
C LEU A 355 -20.33 -4.93 7.28
N ASN A 356 -21.27 -5.41 8.09
CA ASN A 356 -21.57 -6.81 8.28
C ASN A 356 -22.11 -7.35 6.95
N THR A 357 -21.23 -7.72 6.09
CA THR A 357 -21.55 -8.25 4.77
C THR A 357 -21.87 -9.73 4.91
N GLN A 358 -23.08 -10.04 5.35
CA GLN A 358 -23.61 -11.42 5.38
C GLN A 358 -23.60 -12.10 4.01
N ASP A 359 -23.34 -11.35 2.94
CA ASP A 359 -23.39 -11.84 1.56
C ASP A 359 -22.05 -12.31 0.98
N TYR A 360 -20.95 -12.21 1.73
CA TYR A 360 -19.63 -12.56 1.19
C TYR A 360 -19.25 -14.01 1.46
N LYS A 361 -18.97 -14.72 0.39
CA LYS A 361 -18.66 -16.17 0.41
C LYS A 361 -17.25 -16.52 0.90
N HIS A 362 -16.35 -15.54 1.02
CA HIS A 362 -14.94 -15.77 1.35
C HIS A 362 -14.47 -14.75 2.39
N HIS A 363 -13.95 -15.25 3.50
CA HIS A 363 -13.48 -14.45 4.60
C HIS A 363 -11.98 -14.65 4.80
N TRP A 364 -11.25 -13.56 4.91
CA TRP A 364 -9.85 -13.59 5.26
C TRP A 364 -9.68 -13.37 6.76
N ARG A 365 -8.75 -14.10 7.35
CA ARG A 365 -8.32 -13.91 8.74
C ARG A 365 -6.90 -13.43 8.76
N MET A 366 -6.60 -12.49 9.65
CA MET A 366 -5.27 -11.97 9.87
C MET A 366 -4.74 -12.42 11.22
N TRP A 367 -3.49 -12.85 11.22
CA TRP A 367 -2.67 -13.02 12.42
C TRP A 367 -1.41 -12.19 12.24
N TYR A 368 -0.87 -11.70 13.34
CA TYR A 368 0.39 -10.99 13.30
C TYR A 368 1.26 -11.31 14.50
N VAL A 369 2.57 -11.16 14.31
CA VAL A 369 3.59 -11.31 15.34
C VAL A 369 4.60 -10.17 15.20
N LEU A 370 4.92 -9.55 16.33
CA LEU A 370 6.04 -8.62 16.44
C LEU A 370 7.29 -9.45 16.72
N GLY A 371 8.29 -9.34 15.87
CA GLY A 371 9.56 -10.04 16.00
C GLY A 371 10.74 -9.10 15.93
N SER A 372 11.92 -9.66 16.12
CA SER A 372 13.16 -8.89 16.03
C SER A 372 14.34 -9.74 15.58
N TRP A 373 15.24 -9.13 14.86
CA TRP A 373 16.60 -9.61 14.68
C TRP A 373 17.51 -8.90 15.66
N ARG A 374 18.41 -9.65 16.30
CA ARG A 374 19.40 -9.11 17.25
C ARG A 374 20.79 -9.63 16.89
N ALA A 375 21.74 -8.72 16.81
CA ALA A 375 23.14 -9.02 16.56
C ALA A 375 23.71 -9.97 17.65
N GLY A 376 24.47 -10.98 17.25
CA GLY A 376 25.01 -12.00 18.15
C GLY A 376 24.03 -13.08 18.60
N GLU A 377 22.69 -12.88 18.41
CA GLU A 377 21.65 -13.80 18.87
C GLU A 377 20.97 -14.52 17.70
N ASN A 378 20.01 -13.86 17.08
CA ASN A 378 19.13 -14.44 16.07
C ASN A 378 19.18 -13.72 14.72
N SER A 379 20.15 -12.87 14.46
CA SER A 379 20.39 -12.22 13.17
C SER A 379 21.35 -13.06 12.31
N GLY A 380 20.82 -14.18 11.78
CA GLY A 380 21.62 -15.18 11.07
C GLY A 380 21.97 -14.84 9.63
N GLY A 381 21.42 -13.75 9.08
CA GLY A 381 21.69 -13.30 7.72
C GLY A 381 21.23 -14.27 6.62
N SER A 382 21.74 -14.07 5.41
CA SER A 382 21.45 -14.93 4.25
C SER A 382 22.36 -16.16 4.20
N CYS A 383 21.91 -17.23 3.56
CA CYS A 383 22.76 -18.41 3.30
C CYS A 383 24.01 -18.09 2.47
N ALA A 384 23.94 -17.12 1.56
CA ALA A 384 25.07 -16.77 0.70
C ALA A 384 26.19 -16.07 1.48
N ASN A 385 25.82 -15.23 2.45
CA ASN A 385 26.78 -14.43 3.24
C ASN A 385 27.35 -15.17 4.45
N SER A 386 26.74 -16.30 4.84
CA SER A 386 27.12 -17.05 6.05
C SER A 386 28.09 -18.21 5.79
N GLY A 387 28.66 -18.33 4.60
CA GLY A 387 29.67 -19.37 4.28
C GLY A 387 29.15 -20.81 4.37
N CYS A 388 27.92 -21.02 3.93
CA CYS A 388 27.11 -22.22 4.17
C CYS A 388 27.62 -23.54 3.58
N ARG A 389 28.76 -24.06 3.98
CA ARG A 389 29.04 -25.48 3.69
C ARG A 389 28.72 -26.43 4.85
N HIS A 390 28.86 -26.01 6.11
CA HIS A 390 28.45 -26.78 7.29
C HIS A 390 28.27 -25.81 8.47
N GLY A 391 27.05 -25.54 8.89
CA GLY A 391 26.78 -24.68 10.05
C GLY A 391 26.27 -23.27 9.71
N CYS A 392 25.45 -23.17 8.68
CA CYS A 392 24.87 -21.92 8.22
C CYS A 392 24.17 -21.14 9.36
N TYR A 393 24.63 -19.94 9.64
CA TYR A 393 24.00 -19.01 10.58
C TYR A 393 22.56 -18.66 10.20
N TYR A 394 22.16 -18.86 8.93
CA TYR A 394 20.78 -18.63 8.45
C TYR A 394 19.72 -19.24 9.37
N TRP A 395 19.95 -20.43 9.91
CA TRP A 395 19.00 -21.15 10.77
C TRP A 395 18.88 -20.57 12.18
N ARG A 396 19.69 -19.54 12.52
CA ARG A 396 19.53 -18.73 13.73
C ARG A 396 18.47 -17.64 13.55
N ASN A 397 18.08 -17.31 12.31
CA ASN A 397 17.01 -16.35 12.09
C ASN A 397 15.73 -16.79 12.82
N PRO A 398 14.85 -15.86 13.22
CA PRO A 398 13.57 -16.16 13.84
C PRO A 398 12.77 -17.17 13.00
N GLN A 399 12.17 -18.15 13.65
CA GLN A 399 11.43 -19.23 13.04
C GLN A 399 9.99 -19.23 13.57
N PHE A 400 9.00 -19.19 12.64
CA PHE A 400 7.58 -19.17 12.99
C PHE A 400 6.90 -20.38 12.35
N VAL A 401 6.24 -21.19 13.16
CA VAL A 401 5.48 -22.35 12.69
C VAL A 401 4.02 -21.97 12.57
N ILE A 402 3.44 -22.27 11.41
CA ILE A 402 2.01 -22.20 11.18
C ILE A 402 1.48 -23.59 10.84
N GLU A 403 0.33 -23.95 11.39
CA GLU A 403 -0.35 -25.19 11.09
C GLU A 403 -1.68 -24.88 10.41
N LEU A 404 -1.78 -25.28 9.14
CA LEU A 404 -3.00 -25.14 8.35
C LEU A 404 -3.83 -26.41 8.51
N THR A 405 -4.98 -26.30 9.17
CA THR A 405 -5.91 -27.41 9.36
C THR A 405 -7.27 -27.09 8.76
N LEU A 406 -7.92 -28.08 8.17
CA LEU A 406 -9.30 -27.98 7.73
C LEU A 406 -10.23 -28.62 8.76
N ASN A 407 -11.43 -28.08 8.90
CA ASN A 407 -12.45 -28.72 9.73
C ASN A 407 -12.79 -30.12 9.17
N ARG A 408 -12.98 -31.10 10.05
CA ARG A 408 -13.01 -32.56 9.78
C ARG A 408 -13.97 -33.07 8.68
N SER A 409 -14.77 -32.21 8.07
CA SER A 409 -15.78 -32.61 7.06
C SER A 409 -15.32 -32.51 5.60
N PHE A 410 -14.05 -32.23 5.30
CA PHE A 410 -13.59 -31.95 3.94
C PHE A 410 -12.33 -32.70 3.53
N ASN A 411 -12.19 -32.94 2.20
CA ASN A 411 -11.05 -33.61 1.59
C ASN A 411 -9.72 -32.88 1.89
N SER A 412 -8.70 -33.62 2.31
CA SER A 412 -7.35 -33.15 2.67
C SER A 412 -6.56 -32.47 1.55
N ASN A 413 -7.01 -32.53 0.32
CA ASN A 413 -6.28 -32.02 -0.87
C ASN A 413 -6.71 -30.63 -1.31
N ARG A 414 -7.50 -29.91 -0.50
CA ARG A 414 -7.95 -28.57 -0.87
C ARG A 414 -6.82 -27.55 -0.71
N LEU A 415 -6.65 -26.69 -1.73
CA LEU A 415 -5.69 -25.58 -1.69
C LEU A 415 -6.28 -24.42 -0.89
N CYS A 416 -5.47 -23.85 -0.01
CA CYS A 416 -5.76 -22.65 0.76
C CYS A 416 -4.93 -21.48 0.21
N MET A 417 -5.56 -20.33 0.03
CA MET A 417 -4.84 -19.08 -0.27
C MET A 417 -4.25 -18.52 1.01
N MET A 418 -3.00 -18.08 0.96
CA MET A 418 -2.31 -17.46 2.09
C MET A 418 -1.42 -16.32 1.60
N ILE A 419 -1.40 -15.22 2.35
CA ILE A 419 -0.44 -14.14 2.17
C ILE A 419 0.41 -14.04 3.44
N ILE A 420 1.72 -14.01 3.29
CA ILE A 420 2.68 -13.78 4.37
C ILE A 420 3.38 -12.47 4.06
N ALA A 421 3.27 -11.48 4.93
CA ALA A 421 3.89 -10.16 4.77
C ALA A 421 4.85 -9.87 5.92
N LEU A 422 6.02 -9.38 5.60
CA LEU A 422 7.09 -9.00 6.53
C LEU A 422 7.38 -7.51 6.37
N MET A 423 7.05 -6.74 7.39
CA MET A 423 7.31 -5.30 7.44
C MET A 423 8.42 -5.00 8.43
N GLN A 424 9.40 -4.22 8.00
CA GLN A 424 10.45 -3.70 8.86
C GLN A 424 9.92 -2.52 9.67
N LYS A 425 10.30 -2.43 10.95
CA LYS A 425 10.03 -1.25 11.76
C LYS A 425 11.00 -0.14 11.33
N PRO A 426 10.50 1.06 11.01
CA PRO A 426 11.36 2.20 10.71
C PRO A 426 12.32 2.46 11.88
N ILE A 427 13.59 2.65 11.60
CA ILE A 427 14.57 3.06 12.61
C ILE A 427 14.28 4.51 12.97
N SER A 428 13.62 4.71 14.10
CA SER A 428 13.32 6.04 14.64
C SER A 428 14.59 6.63 15.22
N ASN A 429 15.41 7.34 14.54
CA ASN A 429 16.38 8.20 15.22
C ASN A 429 17.33 8.98 14.33
N SER A 430 16.97 9.29 13.11
CA SER A 430 17.77 10.29 12.41
C SER A 430 16.87 11.23 11.63
N SER A 431 16.89 12.48 12.09
CA SER A 431 16.39 13.66 11.38
C SER A 431 16.92 13.83 9.94
N ASN A 432 17.60 12.82 9.39
CA ASN A 432 18.28 12.90 8.09
C ASN A 432 18.22 11.60 7.26
N SER A 433 17.44 10.61 7.62
CA SER A 433 17.45 9.34 6.85
C SER A 433 16.13 9.08 6.17
N ILE A 434 16.11 9.23 4.86
CA ILE A 434 15.53 8.22 3.96
C ILE A 434 15.73 6.87 4.65
N SER A 435 14.63 6.16 4.89
CA SER A 435 14.58 4.92 5.67
C SER A 435 15.77 4.00 5.31
N ASN A 436 16.66 3.76 6.28
CA ASN A 436 17.71 2.75 6.16
C ASN A 436 17.08 1.36 6.31
N GLU A 437 16.21 1.03 5.36
CA GLU A 437 15.62 -0.30 5.30
C GLU A 437 16.72 -1.32 5.03
N GLN A 438 16.66 -2.46 5.71
CA GLN A 438 17.58 -3.55 5.49
C GLN A 438 17.11 -4.39 4.29
N TYR A 439 18.02 -5.14 3.69
CA TYR A 439 17.66 -6.11 2.67
C TYR A 439 17.03 -7.33 3.32
N VAL A 440 15.74 -7.55 3.09
CA VAL A 440 14.96 -8.62 3.75
C VAL A 440 14.39 -9.63 2.75
N GLN A 441 14.09 -10.82 3.26
CA GLN A 441 13.47 -11.93 2.53
C GLN A 441 12.60 -12.76 3.47
N ILE A 442 11.53 -13.36 2.94
CA ILE A 442 10.81 -14.46 3.58
C ILE A 442 11.15 -15.75 2.84
N ARG A 443 11.42 -16.82 3.57
CA ARG A 443 11.41 -18.19 3.05
C ARG A 443 10.36 -19.01 3.78
N LEU A 444 9.63 -19.80 3.00
CA LEU A 444 8.63 -20.73 3.48
C LEU A 444 9.10 -22.16 3.23
N PHE A 445 8.98 -22.98 4.26
CA PHE A 445 9.28 -24.40 4.20
C PHE A 445 8.07 -25.21 4.68
N LYS A 446 7.91 -26.41 4.16
CA LYS A 446 6.98 -27.41 4.68
C LYS A 446 7.71 -28.30 5.67
N ILE A 447 7.15 -28.51 6.87
CA ILE A 447 7.69 -29.42 7.86
C ILE A 447 7.37 -30.85 7.41
N LYS A 448 8.38 -31.73 7.44
CA LYS A 448 8.21 -33.13 7.01
C LYS A 448 7.28 -33.88 7.96
N PRO A 449 6.44 -34.81 7.48
CA PRO A 449 5.42 -35.49 8.28
C PRO A 449 5.94 -36.27 9.49
N ASN A 450 7.20 -36.73 9.43
CA ASN A 450 7.86 -37.49 10.52
C ASN A 450 8.48 -36.58 11.59
N VAL A 451 8.43 -35.28 11.44
CA VAL A 451 9.00 -34.31 12.35
C VAL A 451 7.93 -33.85 13.35
N LYS A 452 8.19 -34.04 14.63
CA LYS A 452 7.29 -33.58 15.69
C LYS A 452 7.30 -32.07 15.79
N ILE A 453 6.11 -31.47 15.72
CA ILE A 453 5.92 -30.05 15.94
C ILE A 453 6.01 -29.77 17.43
N CYS A 454 6.89 -28.84 17.81
CA CYS A 454 7.12 -28.43 19.20
C CYS A 454 7.27 -26.91 19.27
N GLU A 455 6.70 -26.27 20.28
CA GLU A 455 6.68 -24.83 20.49
C GLU A 455 8.06 -24.18 20.66
N LYS A 456 9.04 -24.87 21.16
CA LYS A 456 10.38 -24.31 21.44
C LYS A 456 11.49 -24.98 20.63
N LYS A 457 11.15 -25.53 19.49
CA LYS A 457 12.10 -26.25 18.65
C LYS A 457 12.64 -25.33 17.54
N VAL A 458 13.96 -25.27 17.42
CA VAL A 458 14.64 -24.74 16.24
C VAL A 458 14.73 -25.84 15.18
N TYR A 459 14.08 -25.65 14.05
CA TYR A 459 14.08 -26.61 12.95
C TYR A 459 15.38 -26.53 12.16
N LYS A 460 15.81 -27.70 11.64
CA LYS A 460 17.04 -27.86 10.87
C LYS A 460 16.73 -28.13 9.39
N PRO A 461 17.72 -27.98 8.48
CA PRO A 461 17.54 -28.18 7.04
C PRO A 461 16.98 -29.54 6.64
N ASP A 462 17.38 -30.61 7.36
CA ASP A 462 16.95 -31.99 7.11
C ASP A 462 15.51 -32.28 7.53
N GLU A 463 14.91 -31.44 8.35
CA GLU A 463 13.54 -31.59 8.89
C GLU A 463 12.47 -30.93 8.02
N VAL A 464 12.86 -30.11 7.06
CA VAL A 464 11.95 -29.27 6.27
C VAL A 464 12.24 -29.38 4.77
N GLU A 465 11.27 -28.98 3.97
CA GLU A 465 11.37 -28.84 2.51
C GLU A 465 11.05 -27.41 2.10
N ARG A 466 11.93 -26.78 1.31
CA ARG A 466 11.69 -25.41 0.83
C ARG A 466 10.54 -25.37 -0.17
N ILE A 467 9.52 -24.56 0.11
CA ILE A 467 8.33 -24.38 -0.73
C ILE A 467 8.45 -23.11 -1.57
N ALA A 468 8.74 -21.96 -0.92
CA ALA A 468 8.65 -20.67 -1.54
C ALA A 468 9.59 -19.64 -0.92
N SER A 469 9.75 -18.50 -1.58
CA SER A 469 10.37 -17.31 -1.03
C SER A 469 9.92 -16.05 -1.77
N THR A 470 10.11 -14.88 -1.15
CA THR A 470 9.87 -13.58 -1.79
C THR A 470 10.89 -13.22 -2.89
N GLY A 471 11.71 -14.16 -3.33
CA GLY A 471 12.74 -13.93 -4.34
C GLY A 471 14.10 -13.51 -3.73
N PRO A 472 14.85 -12.58 -4.34
CA PRO A 472 16.09 -12.06 -3.78
C PRO A 472 15.85 -11.20 -2.54
N TYR A 473 16.90 -10.96 -1.77
CA TYR A 473 16.87 -9.96 -0.72
C TYR A 473 16.68 -8.56 -1.31
N VAL A 474 15.76 -7.81 -0.74
CA VAL A 474 15.38 -6.51 -1.25
C VAL A 474 15.29 -5.49 -0.13
N ASN A 475 15.76 -4.28 -0.41
CA ASN A 475 15.67 -3.15 0.48
C ASN A 475 14.28 -2.50 0.31
N ARG A 476 13.33 -2.93 1.15
CA ARG A 476 11.94 -2.44 1.15
C ARG A 476 11.37 -2.46 2.55
N ARG A 477 10.45 -1.54 2.79
CA ARG A 477 9.71 -1.48 4.04
C ARG A 477 8.91 -2.77 4.31
N GLU A 478 8.23 -3.30 3.30
CA GLU A 478 7.49 -4.55 3.37
C GLU A 478 7.81 -5.45 2.18
N VAL A 479 7.79 -6.75 2.40
CA VAL A 479 7.82 -7.79 1.36
C VAL A 479 6.71 -8.77 1.64
N SER A 480 6.03 -9.25 0.60
CA SER A 480 4.95 -10.23 0.77
C SER A 480 5.09 -11.45 -0.16
N LEU A 481 4.48 -12.55 0.26
CA LEU A 481 4.45 -13.82 -0.43
C LEU A 481 3.00 -14.30 -0.49
N LEU A 482 2.44 -14.33 -1.69
CA LEU A 482 1.13 -14.92 -1.96
C LEU A 482 1.32 -16.35 -2.45
N LEU A 483 0.59 -17.30 -1.89
CA LEU A 483 0.66 -18.70 -2.30
C LEU A 483 -0.66 -19.44 -2.14
N LYS A 484 -0.82 -20.48 -2.96
CA LYS A 484 -1.83 -21.54 -2.78
C LYS A 484 -1.12 -22.75 -2.20
N THR A 485 -1.60 -23.28 -1.09
CA THR A 485 -0.97 -24.42 -0.41
C THR A 485 -1.98 -25.39 0.16
N THR A 486 -1.53 -26.60 0.47
CA THR A 486 -2.35 -27.65 1.10
C THR A 486 -2.35 -27.49 2.61
N THR A 487 -3.17 -28.25 3.32
CA THR A 487 -3.08 -28.41 4.77
C THR A 487 -1.72 -28.97 5.19
N GLY A 488 -1.28 -28.67 6.39
CA GLY A 488 -0.01 -29.13 6.95
C GLY A 488 0.68 -28.09 7.79
N ALA A 489 1.87 -28.43 8.27
CA ALA A 489 2.70 -27.54 9.05
C ALA A 489 3.78 -26.88 8.20
N TYR A 490 3.92 -25.58 8.35
CA TYR A 490 4.84 -24.76 7.59
C TYR A 490 5.74 -23.96 8.54
N LEU A 491 6.99 -23.76 8.11
CA LEU A 491 7.98 -22.95 8.82
C LEU A 491 8.26 -21.69 8.00
N ILE A 492 8.04 -20.53 8.59
CA ILE A 492 8.35 -19.22 8.02
C ILE A 492 9.65 -18.72 8.64
N ILE A 493 10.62 -18.37 7.82
CA ILE A 493 11.89 -17.78 8.26
C ILE A 493 12.06 -16.40 7.61
N PRO A 494 11.73 -15.30 8.32
CA PRO A 494 12.13 -13.96 7.92
C PRO A 494 13.64 -13.80 8.17
N SER A 495 14.35 -13.19 7.22
CA SER A 495 15.79 -12.99 7.34
C SER A 495 16.25 -11.68 6.70
N MET A 496 17.30 -11.10 7.23
CA MET A 496 18.06 -10.01 6.59
C MET A 496 19.17 -10.59 5.72
N ALA A 497 19.67 -9.81 4.76
CA ALA A 497 20.78 -10.25 3.91
C ALA A 497 22.07 -10.40 4.70
N ASP A 498 22.36 -9.43 5.56
CA ASP A 498 23.57 -9.37 6.37
C ASP A 498 23.34 -9.99 7.74
N VAL A 499 24.42 -10.56 8.30
CA VAL A 499 24.45 -11.11 9.64
C VAL A 499 24.61 -10.00 10.68
N ASP A 500 24.28 -10.30 11.94
CA ASP A 500 24.53 -9.42 13.09
C ASP A 500 23.98 -7.99 12.96
N GLN A 501 22.80 -7.84 12.35
CA GLN A 501 22.07 -6.59 12.30
C GLN A 501 20.95 -6.56 13.36
N ASN A 502 20.57 -5.36 13.79
CA ASN A 502 19.44 -5.14 14.69
C ASN A 502 18.28 -4.50 13.93
N CYS A 503 17.12 -5.14 13.94
CA CYS A 503 15.90 -4.57 13.38
C CYS A 503 14.68 -5.26 14.01
N ASP A 504 13.64 -4.49 14.32
CA ASP A 504 12.33 -5.03 14.66
C ASP A 504 11.50 -5.24 13.40
N PHE A 505 10.60 -6.22 13.41
CA PHE A 505 9.72 -6.47 12.29
C PHE A 505 8.31 -6.87 12.74
N LEU A 506 7.37 -6.67 11.83
CA LEU A 506 6.00 -7.15 11.92
C LEU A 506 5.80 -8.24 10.87
N LEU A 507 5.48 -9.45 11.29
CA LEU A 507 5.08 -10.55 10.41
C LEU A 507 3.56 -10.66 10.45
N ARG A 508 2.90 -10.51 9.30
CA ARG A 508 1.46 -10.65 9.13
C ARG A 508 1.16 -11.86 8.27
N ILE A 509 0.16 -12.63 8.64
CA ILE A 509 -0.28 -13.81 7.91
C ILE A 509 -1.77 -13.69 7.69
N PHE A 510 -2.18 -13.79 6.43
CA PHE A 510 -3.56 -13.76 6.03
C PHE A 510 -3.90 -15.10 5.39
N SER A 511 -4.99 -15.69 5.77
CA SER A 511 -5.51 -16.87 5.09
C SER A 511 -6.99 -16.73 4.80
N GLN A 512 -7.41 -17.28 3.68
CA GLN A 512 -8.79 -17.29 3.27
C GLN A 512 -9.56 -18.37 4.04
N ASP A 513 -10.62 -17.96 4.73
CA ASP A 513 -11.59 -18.87 5.33
C ASP A 513 -12.60 -19.26 4.24
N THR A 514 -12.59 -20.48 3.83
CA THR A 514 -13.50 -20.93 2.78
C THR A 514 -14.86 -21.30 3.37
N THR A 515 -15.97 -21.08 2.65
CA THR A 515 -17.34 -21.43 3.07
C THR A 515 -17.54 -22.91 3.43
N LEU A 516 -16.57 -23.74 3.16
CA LEU A 516 -16.65 -25.19 3.29
C LEU A 516 -15.76 -25.75 4.42
N GLY A 517 -15.06 -24.92 5.17
CA GLY A 517 -14.23 -25.34 6.29
C GLY A 517 -13.44 -24.17 6.89
N ARG A 518 -13.19 -24.22 8.18
CA ARG A 518 -12.35 -23.23 8.85
C ARG A 518 -10.89 -23.64 8.69
N THR A 519 -10.08 -22.75 8.15
CA THR A 519 -8.62 -22.90 8.15
C THR A 519 -8.10 -22.38 9.49
N PHE A 520 -7.49 -23.24 10.30
CA PHE A 520 -6.86 -22.83 11.54
C PHE A 520 -5.37 -22.57 11.31
N VAL A 521 -4.89 -21.45 11.79
CA VAL A 521 -3.47 -21.10 11.78
C VAL A 521 -3.03 -20.98 13.24
N ASN A 522 -2.20 -21.91 13.68
CA ASN A 522 -1.52 -21.80 14.96
C ASN A 522 -0.13 -21.23 14.70
N ILE A 523 0.21 -20.13 15.37
CA ILE A 523 1.51 -19.49 15.26
C ILE A 523 2.27 -19.77 16.55
N PHE A 524 3.41 -20.44 16.39
CA PHE A 524 4.36 -20.67 17.47
C PHE A 524 5.61 -19.83 17.17
N ALA A 525 5.98 -18.94 18.07
CA ALA A 525 7.23 -18.21 17.98
C ALA A 525 8.30 -19.02 18.73
N ASN A 526 9.34 -19.43 18.03
CA ASN A 526 10.49 -20.04 18.70
C ASN A 526 11.36 -18.92 19.30
N GLU A 527 11.10 -18.59 20.55
CA GLU A 527 11.87 -17.60 21.28
C GLU A 527 13.24 -18.18 21.69
N HIS A 528 14.30 -17.56 21.24
CA HIS A 528 15.65 -17.73 21.77
C HIS A 528 16.07 -16.56 22.67
N SER A 529 15.14 -15.77 23.23
CA SER A 529 15.48 -14.77 24.24
C SER A 529 14.55 -14.88 25.44
N GLU A 530 15.13 -15.09 26.61
CA GLU A 530 14.45 -15.04 27.90
C GLU A 530 13.87 -13.66 28.25
N ASP A 531 14.08 -12.66 27.40
CA ASP A 531 13.72 -11.26 27.65
C ASP A 531 12.32 -10.85 27.13
N PHE A 532 11.64 -11.70 26.36
CA PHE A 532 10.27 -11.43 25.89
C PHE A 532 9.22 -11.59 27.00
N SER A 533 9.51 -12.39 28.04
CA SER A 533 8.57 -12.65 29.15
C SER A 533 8.51 -11.54 30.20
N ARG A 534 9.40 -10.52 30.17
CA ARG A 534 9.50 -9.48 31.22
C ARG A 534 9.07 -8.08 30.83
N ARG A 535 8.79 -7.78 29.57
CA ARG A 535 8.24 -6.49 29.17
C ARG A 535 6.75 -6.62 28.87
N ASN A 536 5.91 -6.52 29.90
CA ASN A 536 4.46 -6.23 29.85
C ASN A 536 3.77 -6.45 28.49
N LEU A 537 4.01 -7.57 27.87
CA LEU A 537 3.13 -8.12 26.87
C LEU A 537 2.02 -8.78 27.67
N ASN A 538 0.96 -8.01 27.89
CA ASN A 538 -0.28 -8.51 28.44
C ASN A 538 -0.60 -9.84 27.74
N PRO A 539 -0.89 -10.96 28.46
CA PRO A 539 -1.17 -12.27 27.84
C PRO A 539 -2.50 -12.31 27.06
N GLN A 540 -2.95 -11.16 26.57
CA GLN A 540 -4.04 -10.98 25.61
C GLN A 540 -3.56 -11.07 24.16
N TYR A 541 -2.48 -11.78 23.86
CA TYR A 541 -2.31 -12.40 22.54
C TYR A 541 -3.28 -13.60 22.40
N THR A 542 -4.47 -13.44 22.86
CA THR A 542 -5.61 -14.12 22.32
C THR A 542 -5.64 -13.72 20.86
N ILE A 543 -5.41 -14.67 19.99
CA ILE A 543 -5.89 -14.70 18.62
C ILE A 543 -7.26 -14.02 18.69
N SER A 544 -7.30 -12.71 18.44
CA SER A 544 -8.59 -12.06 18.30
C SER A 544 -9.11 -12.61 16.98
N GLU A 545 -9.99 -13.59 17.09
CA GLU A 545 -10.89 -13.96 16.00
C GLU A 545 -11.67 -12.71 15.65
N GLN A 546 -11.11 -11.89 14.79
CA GLN A 546 -11.81 -10.74 14.25
C GLN A 546 -12.53 -11.17 12.99
N SER A 547 -13.72 -10.66 12.87
CA SER A 547 -14.74 -10.97 11.89
C SER A 547 -14.28 -10.97 10.43
N PRO A 548 -15.04 -11.60 9.57
CA PRO A 548 -14.64 -11.97 8.22
C PRO A 548 -14.58 -10.79 7.27
N ILE A 549 -13.55 -10.74 6.46
CA ILE A 549 -13.42 -9.77 5.36
C ILE A 549 -13.15 -10.45 4.05
N ASN A 550 -13.79 -9.89 3.05
CA ASN A 550 -13.55 -10.20 1.66
C ASN A 550 -12.33 -9.48 1.14
N ILE A 551 -11.30 -10.21 0.87
CA ILE A 551 -10.24 -9.76 0.00
C ILE A 551 -10.06 -10.79 -1.10
N LEU A 552 -10.33 -10.35 -2.30
CA LEU A 552 -9.76 -10.72 -3.58
C LEU A 552 -9.24 -12.13 -3.78
N PHE A 553 -9.95 -12.92 -4.41
CA PHE A 553 -9.59 -14.07 -5.22
C PHE A 553 -10.76 -15.07 -5.26
N ASP A 554 -11.85 -14.67 -5.88
CA ASP A 554 -12.87 -15.63 -6.26
C ASP A 554 -12.49 -16.26 -7.62
N ALA A 555 -11.85 -17.41 -7.56
CA ALA A 555 -11.68 -18.26 -8.75
C ALA A 555 -12.98 -19.00 -9.11
N THR A 556 -14.10 -18.78 -8.41
CA THR A 556 -15.30 -19.58 -8.53
C THR A 556 -16.37 -19.02 -9.48
N HIS A 557 -16.17 -17.81 -10.03
CA HIS A 557 -17.08 -17.28 -11.06
C HIS A 557 -16.81 -17.81 -12.46
N SER A 558 -15.90 -18.79 -12.63
CA SER A 558 -15.66 -19.48 -13.90
C SER A 558 -16.06 -20.96 -13.89
N GLN A 559 -17.06 -21.37 -13.10
CA GLN A 559 -17.64 -22.71 -13.18
C GLN A 559 -18.72 -22.83 -14.27
N GLU A 560 -18.55 -22.18 -15.40
CA GLU A 560 -19.21 -22.61 -16.62
C GLU A 560 -18.15 -22.86 -17.69
N ASN A 561 -17.89 -24.17 -17.93
CA ASN A 561 -17.24 -24.73 -19.11
C ASN A 561 -15.73 -24.57 -19.28
N PHE A 562 -14.93 -25.22 -18.41
CA PHE A 562 -13.61 -25.71 -18.84
C PHE A 562 -13.49 -27.22 -18.64
N PRO A 563 -13.01 -27.96 -19.64
CA PRO A 563 -12.71 -29.38 -19.47
C PRO A 563 -11.54 -29.51 -18.45
N PRO A 564 -11.46 -30.63 -17.71
CA PRO A 564 -10.40 -30.82 -16.72
C PRO A 564 -9.06 -30.86 -17.43
N SER A 565 -8.28 -29.81 -17.32
CA SER A 565 -6.87 -29.85 -17.67
C SER A 565 -6.15 -30.66 -16.60
N ASN A 566 -5.47 -31.74 -17.03
CA ASN A 566 -4.54 -32.48 -16.21
C ASN A 566 -3.52 -31.56 -15.59
N LEU A 567 -3.76 -31.12 -14.36
CA LEU A 567 -2.78 -30.40 -13.55
C LEU A 567 -1.93 -31.46 -12.84
N ASP A 568 -0.68 -31.53 -13.25
CA ASP A 568 0.34 -32.29 -12.55
C ASP A 568 0.34 -31.92 -11.06
N GLU A 569 0.21 -32.91 -10.17
CA GLU A 569 0.05 -32.80 -8.70
C GLU A 569 1.23 -32.16 -7.95
N LYS A 570 2.19 -31.52 -8.64
CA LYS A 570 3.45 -31.02 -8.05
C LYS A 570 3.69 -29.50 -8.15
N ARG A 571 2.75 -28.70 -8.64
CA ARG A 571 2.97 -27.26 -8.77
C ARG A 571 2.31 -26.47 -7.65
N ILE A 572 3.13 -25.82 -6.86
CA ILE A 572 2.73 -24.74 -5.94
C ILE A 572 2.86 -23.44 -6.71
N ASP A 573 1.73 -22.77 -6.97
CA ASP A 573 1.74 -21.44 -7.57
C ASP A 573 2.23 -20.43 -6.53
N VAL A 574 3.45 -19.96 -6.68
CA VAL A 574 4.08 -18.96 -5.83
C VAL A 574 4.18 -17.67 -6.62
N ILE A 575 3.65 -16.60 -6.06
CA ILE A 575 3.79 -15.25 -6.61
C ILE A 575 4.77 -14.47 -5.73
N PRO A 576 6.07 -14.45 -6.03
CA PRO A 576 7.04 -13.64 -5.28
C PRO A 576 7.10 -12.23 -5.82
N ILE A 577 7.35 -11.32 -4.92
CA ILE A 577 7.46 -9.89 -5.17
C ILE A 577 8.93 -9.50 -5.22
N ARG A 578 9.35 -8.81 -6.27
CA ARG A 578 10.74 -8.36 -6.47
C ARG A 578 10.88 -6.85 -6.48
N SER A 579 12.03 -6.37 -6.07
CA SER A 579 12.40 -4.97 -6.10
C SER A 579 13.65 -4.71 -6.95
N HIS A 580 13.69 -3.56 -7.59
CA HIS A 580 14.92 -2.95 -8.08
C HIS A 580 15.43 -1.88 -7.13
N ARG A 581 16.75 -1.73 -7.09
CA ARG A 581 17.44 -0.69 -6.32
C ARG A 581 17.02 0.69 -6.83
N TYR A 582 16.27 1.44 -6.03
CA TYR A 582 16.44 2.87 -6.04
C TYR A 582 17.67 3.17 -5.17
N ALA A 583 18.82 3.26 -5.81
CA ALA A 583 20.01 3.73 -5.12
C ALA A 583 19.84 5.22 -4.88
N ASN A 584 19.68 5.58 -3.62
CA ASN A 584 19.72 6.95 -3.18
C ASN A 584 21.08 7.59 -3.49
N LYS A 585 21.06 8.71 -4.10
CA LYS A 585 22.00 9.81 -3.87
C LYS A 585 21.23 11.11 -3.72
#